data_5a31bf41bdf9a78477923e7fca2c28f2
#
_entry.id   5a31bf41bdf9a78477923e7fca2c28f2
#
_cell.length_a   1.000
_cell.length_b   1.000
_cell.length_c   1.000
_cell.angle_alpha   90.00
_cell.angle_beta   90.00
_cell.angle_gamma   90.00
#
_symmetry.space_group_name_H-M   'P 1'
#
loop_
_entity.id
_entity.type
_entity.pdbx_description
1 polymer ?
#
loop_
_entity_poly.entity_id
_entity_poly.type
_entity_poly.pdbx_seq_one_letter_code
_entity_poly.pdbx_strand_id
1 'polypeptide(L)'
;MPGQGAEQPGMGLALAQRSEQAACWLRRVSDLTGCDAWTLLQRGGPGLDRTDVLQPLLTAVSLISLHALTAAGVTADVVAGHSLGEVAALCAVDSIDALPAIDLAHLRGHWMAQAAQAHPGAMLALSLSGWRECLRVVHAGRRGGVVDVAAHNAPGQWVLCGERAALRAIASRHPGASWLPVSGAWHGRFLRDVVPADSP
;
A
#
# COMPACT_ATOMS: atom_id res chain seq x y z
N MET A 1 -8.44 -2.47 -7.57
CA MET A 1 -7.61 -1.27 -7.32
C MET A 1 -6.26 -1.71 -6.77
N PRO A 2 -5.13 -1.31 -7.38
CA PRO A 2 -3.80 -1.73 -6.94
C PRO A 2 -3.37 -1.06 -5.64
N GLY A 3 -2.47 -1.72 -4.92
CA GLY A 3 -1.78 -1.16 -3.76
C GLY A 3 -0.36 -0.69 -4.08
N GLN A 4 0.40 -0.37 -3.04
CA GLN A 4 1.82 -0.02 -3.13
C GLN A 4 2.63 -1.19 -3.70
N GLY A 5 3.60 -0.90 -4.57
CA GLY A 5 4.34 -1.86 -5.38
C GLY A 5 3.85 -1.94 -6.84
N ALA A 6 2.77 -1.22 -7.19
CA ALA A 6 2.25 -1.12 -8.55
C ALA A 6 2.70 0.15 -9.29
N GLU A 7 3.49 0.99 -8.63
CA GLU A 7 3.98 2.26 -9.18
C GLU A 7 4.91 2.05 -10.37
N GLN A 8 4.69 2.86 -11.40
CA GLN A 8 5.52 2.92 -12.61
C GLN A 8 5.69 4.37 -13.05
N PRO A 9 6.83 4.75 -13.60
CA PRO A 9 7.02 6.07 -14.20
C PRO A 9 5.96 6.36 -15.28
N GLY A 10 5.38 7.55 -15.24
CA GLY A 10 4.35 7.96 -16.20
C GLY A 10 2.93 7.45 -15.91
N MET A 11 2.72 6.66 -14.84
CA MET A 11 1.38 6.15 -14.50
C MET A 11 0.36 7.29 -14.36
N GLY A 12 -0.77 7.17 -15.07
CA GLY A 12 -1.87 8.14 -15.00
C GLY A 12 -1.59 9.52 -15.62
N LEU A 13 -0.36 9.82 -16.03
CA LEU A 13 0.05 11.16 -16.47
C LEU A 13 -0.74 11.64 -17.69
N ALA A 14 -0.90 10.80 -18.71
CA ALA A 14 -1.63 11.16 -19.93
C ALA A 14 -3.13 11.41 -19.67
N LEU A 15 -3.71 10.72 -18.70
CA LEU A 15 -5.09 10.94 -18.27
C LEU A 15 -5.20 12.25 -17.45
N ALA A 16 -4.26 12.47 -16.55
CA ALA A 16 -4.23 13.66 -15.71
C ALA A 16 -4.11 14.95 -16.52
N GLN A 17 -3.34 14.95 -17.60
CA GLN A 17 -3.18 16.10 -18.48
C GLN A 17 -4.47 16.52 -19.21
N ARG A 18 -5.47 15.64 -19.30
CA ARG A 18 -6.73 15.85 -20.00
C ARG A 18 -7.90 16.18 -19.09
N SER A 19 -7.69 16.26 -17.78
CA SER A 19 -8.76 16.43 -16.80
C SER A 19 -8.37 17.44 -15.73
N GLU A 20 -9.14 18.55 -15.63
CA GLU A 20 -8.99 19.52 -14.54
C GLU A 20 -9.21 18.88 -13.16
N GLN A 21 -10.15 17.92 -13.09
CA GLN A 21 -10.41 17.18 -11.87
C GLN A 21 -9.17 16.38 -11.42
N ALA A 22 -8.51 15.69 -12.36
CA ALA A 22 -7.27 14.99 -12.09
C ALA A 22 -6.14 15.93 -11.66
N ALA A 23 -6.03 17.10 -12.31
CA ALA A 23 -5.07 18.11 -11.91
C ALA A 23 -5.34 18.65 -10.49
N CYS A 24 -6.62 18.77 -10.09
CA CYS A 24 -7.00 19.14 -8.72
C CYS A 24 -6.53 18.10 -7.70
N TRP A 25 -6.72 16.80 -7.98
CA TRP A 25 -6.27 15.72 -7.10
C TRP A 25 -4.74 15.68 -6.96
N LEU A 26 -4.00 15.87 -8.04
CA LEU A 26 -2.54 15.94 -7.98
C LEU A 26 -2.03 17.18 -7.22
N ARG A 27 -2.71 18.33 -7.35
CA ARG A 27 -2.41 19.49 -6.50
C ARG A 27 -2.61 19.18 -5.03
N ARG A 28 -3.73 18.50 -4.67
CA ARG A 28 -3.98 18.08 -3.29
C ARG A 28 -2.85 17.21 -2.75
N VAL A 29 -2.36 16.23 -3.54
CA VAL A 29 -1.21 15.42 -3.16
C VAL A 29 0.03 16.28 -2.92
N SER A 30 0.30 17.25 -3.81
CA SER A 30 1.44 18.17 -3.65
C SER A 30 1.34 18.99 -2.37
N ASP A 31 0.16 19.53 -2.06
CA ASP A 31 -0.10 20.33 -0.87
C ASP A 31 0.12 19.53 0.43
N LEU A 32 -0.34 18.27 0.45
CA LEU A 32 -0.23 17.38 1.61
C LEU A 32 1.22 16.91 1.86
N THR A 33 1.94 16.62 0.79
CA THR A 33 3.25 15.96 0.88
C THR A 33 4.44 16.89 0.81
N GLY A 34 4.22 18.13 0.34
CA GLY A 34 5.30 19.07 0.02
C GLY A 34 6.13 18.67 -1.19
N CYS A 35 5.70 17.65 -1.95
CA CYS A 35 6.37 17.15 -3.15
C CYS A 35 5.56 17.49 -4.39
N ASP A 36 6.21 17.85 -5.49
CA ASP A 36 5.51 18.04 -6.75
C ASP A 36 5.06 16.71 -7.35
N ALA A 37 3.74 16.43 -7.25
CA ALA A 37 3.14 15.18 -7.71
C ALA A 37 3.33 14.95 -9.22
N TRP A 38 3.32 16.00 -10.03
CA TRP A 38 3.56 15.90 -11.47
C TRP A 38 4.99 15.45 -11.78
N THR A 39 5.97 16.05 -11.12
CA THR A 39 7.37 15.66 -11.26
C THR A 39 7.60 14.22 -10.80
N LEU A 40 6.99 13.81 -9.66
CA LEU A 40 7.08 12.43 -9.17
C LEU A 40 6.50 11.43 -10.17
N LEU A 41 5.33 11.72 -10.76
CA LEU A 41 4.73 10.85 -11.78
C LEU A 41 5.59 10.77 -13.04
N GLN A 42 6.18 11.89 -13.47
CA GLN A 42 6.92 11.96 -14.72
C GLN A 42 8.31 11.33 -14.62
N ARG A 43 9.02 11.60 -13.54
CA ARG A 43 10.45 11.29 -13.38
C ARG A 43 10.75 10.23 -12.33
N GLY A 44 9.78 9.92 -11.47
CA GLY A 44 10.05 9.19 -10.25
C GLY A 44 10.86 10.05 -9.27
N GLY A 45 11.62 9.41 -8.41
CA GLY A 45 12.55 10.06 -7.50
C GLY A 45 12.38 9.63 -6.04
N PRO A 46 13.18 10.20 -5.13
CA PRO A 46 13.25 9.76 -3.73
C PRO A 46 11.92 9.86 -2.96
N GLY A 47 10.98 10.70 -3.44
CA GLY A 47 9.63 10.78 -2.86
C GLY A 47 8.84 9.48 -2.97
N LEU A 48 9.10 8.66 -3.98
CA LEU A 48 8.40 7.37 -4.17
C LEU A 48 8.85 6.29 -3.17
N ASP A 49 9.99 6.46 -2.54
CA ASP A 49 10.46 5.55 -1.47
C ASP A 49 9.74 5.82 -0.13
N ARG A 50 9.05 6.95 -0.03
CA ARG A 50 8.35 7.41 1.17
C ARG A 50 6.89 7.01 1.09
N THR A 51 6.45 6.17 2.02
CA THR A 51 5.06 5.68 2.04
C THR A 51 4.01 6.79 2.30
N ASP A 52 4.37 7.85 3.04
CA ASP A 52 3.54 9.02 3.30
C ASP A 52 3.35 9.93 2.05
N VAL A 53 4.24 9.83 1.07
CA VAL A 53 4.14 10.49 -0.24
C VAL A 53 3.51 9.56 -1.27
N LEU A 54 3.94 8.31 -1.32
CA LEU A 54 3.51 7.35 -2.33
C LEU A 54 2.03 6.98 -2.20
N GLN A 55 1.51 6.83 -0.97
CA GLN A 55 0.13 6.40 -0.79
C GLN A 55 -0.90 7.41 -1.34
N PRO A 56 -0.88 8.70 -0.99
CA PRO A 56 -1.82 9.66 -1.59
C PRO A 56 -1.63 9.80 -3.10
N LEU A 57 -0.38 9.67 -3.61
CA LEU A 57 -0.10 9.72 -5.05
C LEU A 57 -0.74 8.54 -5.79
N LEU A 58 -0.56 7.31 -5.31
CA LEU A 58 -1.16 6.11 -5.90
C LEU A 58 -2.69 6.12 -5.82
N THR A 59 -3.24 6.65 -4.72
CA THR A 59 -4.69 6.83 -4.57
C THR A 59 -5.18 7.81 -5.64
N ALA A 60 -4.54 8.97 -5.80
CA ALA A 60 -4.91 9.93 -6.85
C ALA A 60 -4.83 9.31 -8.25
N VAL A 61 -3.79 8.55 -8.57
CA VAL A 61 -3.66 7.85 -9.88
C VAL A 61 -4.77 6.82 -10.09
N SER A 62 -5.15 6.08 -9.04
CA SER A 62 -6.27 5.13 -9.10
C SER A 62 -7.59 5.85 -9.36
N LEU A 63 -7.83 6.99 -8.71
CA LEU A 63 -9.01 7.83 -8.91
C LEU A 63 -9.04 8.47 -10.30
N ILE A 64 -7.89 8.92 -10.83
CA ILE A 64 -7.75 9.42 -12.20
C ILE A 64 -8.15 8.34 -13.21
N SER A 65 -7.68 7.11 -12.99
CA SER A 65 -8.02 5.98 -13.85
C SER A 65 -9.50 5.62 -13.75
N LEU A 66 -10.05 5.60 -12.54
CA LEU A 66 -11.48 5.36 -12.29
C LEU A 66 -12.34 6.42 -13.00
N HIS A 67 -12.00 7.70 -12.82
CA HIS A 67 -12.69 8.82 -13.46
C HIS A 67 -12.71 8.69 -14.99
N ALA A 68 -11.57 8.34 -15.60
CA ALA A 68 -11.47 8.14 -17.03
C ALA A 68 -12.32 6.95 -17.52
N LEU A 69 -12.33 5.83 -16.79
CA LEU A 69 -13.17 4.66 -17.09
C LEU A 69 -14.66 5.00 -16.99
N THR A 70 -15.08 5.67 -15.92
CA THR A 70 -16.46 6.11 -15.72
C THR A 70 -16.90 7.07 -16.82
N ALA A 71 -16.06 8.04 -17.19
CA ALA A 71 -16.34 8.95 -18.30
C ALA A 71 -16.45 8.24 -19.66
N ALA A 72 -15.78 7.10 -19.82
CA ALA A 72 -15.90 6.23 -21.00
C ALA A 72 -17.12 5.27 -20.94
N GLY A 73 -17.98 5.38 -19.91
CA GLY A 73 -19.16 4.54 -19.73
C GLY A 73 -18.85 3.12 -19.19
N VAL A 74 -17.64 2.89 -18.68
CA VAL A 74 -17.30 1.62 -18.05
C VAL A 74 -17.87 1.58 -16.65
N THR A 75 -18.66 0.56 -16.35
CA THR A 75 -19.24 0.29 -15.03
C THR A 75 -18.66 -1.00 -14.46
N ALA A 76 -18.67 -1.13 -13.13
CA ALA A 76 -18.23 -2.34 -12.44
C ALA A 76 -19.34 -2.84 -11.52
N ASP A 77 -19.65 -4.13 -11.60
CA ASP A 77 -20.60 -4.78 -10.69
C ASP A 77 -19.97 -5.08 -9.32
N VAL A 78 -18.65 -5.24 -9.31
CA VAL A 78 -17.86 -5.53 -8.10
C VAL A 78 -16.55 -4.76 -8.16
N VAL A 79 -16.16 -4.18 -7.03
CA VAL A 79 -14.84 -3.55 -6.86
C VAL A 79 -14.10 -4.21 -5.71
N ALA A 80 -12.78 -4.28 -5.85
CA ALA A 80 -11.89 -4.76 -4.80
C ALA A 80 -10.61 -3.94 -4.78
N GLY A 81 -10.02 -3.81 -3.60
CA GLY A 81 -8.74 -3.13 -3.40
C GLY A 81 -7.73 -4.03 -2.71
N HIS A 82 -6.47 -3.92 -3.07
CA HIS A 82 -5.38 -4.55 -2.37
C HIS A 82 -4.70 -3.52 -1.47
N SER A 83 -4.79 -3.71 -0.15
CA SER A 83 -4.18 -2.81 0.85
C SER A 83 -4.61 -1.34 0.61
N LEU A 84 -3.73 -0.47 0.14
CA LEU A 84 -4.04 0.92 -0.21
C LEU A 84 -5.18 1.04 -1.23
N GLY A 85 -5.28 0.09 -2.15
CA GLY A 85 -6.32 0.07 -3.18
C GLY A 85 -7.74 0.01 -2.63
N GLU A 86 -7.92 -0.39 -1.36
CA GLU A 86 -9.24 -0.37 -0.69
C GLU A 86 -9.77 1.06 -0.57
N VAL A 87 -8.90 2.05 -0.33
CA VAL A 87 -9.29 3.47 -0.26
C VAL A 87 -9.88 3.94 -1.60
N ALA A 88 -9.23 3.61 -2.71
CA ALA A 88 -9.77 3.92 -4.03
C ALA A 88 -11.02 3.09 -4.39
N ALA A 89 -11.13 1.86 -3.86
CA ALA A 89 -12.31 1.03 -4.04
C ALA A 89 -13.54 1.61 -3.32
N LEU A 90 -13.37 2.24 -2.15
CA LEU A 90 -14.45 2.96 -1.45
C LEU A 90 -14.97 4.14 -2.28
N CYS A 91 -14.10 4.85 -3.02
CA CYS A 91 -14.55 5.88 -3.93
C CYS A 91 -15.34 5.31 -5.13
N ALA A 92 -14.96 4.14 -5.62
CA ALA A 92 -15.61 3.50 -6.74
C ALA A 92 -17.07 3.05 -6.44
N VAL A 93 -17.43 2.95 -5.17
CA VAL A 93 -18.79 2.65 -4.68
C VAL A 93 -19.43 3.84 -3.96
N ASP A 94 -18.93 5.05 -4.19
CA ASP A 94 -19.45 6.32 -3.65
C ASP A 94 -19.54 6.35 -2.10
N SER A 95 -18.71 5.56 -1.41
CA SER A 95 -18.67 5.54 0.06
C SER A 95 -17.82 6.68 0.64
N ILE A 96 -16.88 7.21 -0.12
CA ILE A 96 -16.03 8.35 0.25
C ILE A 96 -15.70 9.16 -1.00
N ASP A 97 -15.65 10.47 -0.86
CA ASP A 97 -15.24 11.37 -1.94
C ASP A 97 -13.73 11.33 -2.20
N ALA A 98 -13.33 11.72 -3.41
CA ALA A 98 -11.94 11.62 -3.87
C ALA A 98 -10.94 12.42 -3.02
N LEU A 99 -11.26 13.67 -2.62
CA LEU A 99 -10.34 14.48 -1.80
C LEU A 99 -10.17 13.91 -0.39
N PRO A 100 -11.24 13.57 0.37
CA PRO A 100 -11.11 12.83 1.62
C PRO A 100 -10.35 11.51 1.50
N ALA A 101 -10.50 10.78 0.39
CA ALA A 101 -9.75 9.54 0.17
C ALA A 101 -8.24 9.79 0.01
N ILE A 102 -7.84 10.86 -0.68
CA ILE A 102 -6.43 11.26 -0.80
C ILE A 102 -5.89 11.67 0.57
N ASP A 103 -6.66 12.42 1.36
CA ASP A 103 -6.30 12.83 2.73
C ASP A 103 -6.13 11.62 3.65
N LEU A 104 -7.06 10.67 3.60
CA LEU A 104 -6.98 9.41 4.34
C LEU A 104 -5.74 8.59 3.94
N ALA A 105 -5.44 8.50 2.64
CA ALA A 105 -4.26 7.80 2.15
C ALA A 105 -2.96 8.45 2.65
N HIS A 106 -2.90 9.79 2.71
CA HIS A 106 -1.78 10.52 3.28
C HIS A 106 -1.62 10.23 4.78
N LEU A 107 -2.69 10.33 5.55
CA LEU A 107 -2.70 10.03 6.98
C LEU A 107 -2.27 8.59 7.27
N ARG A 108 -2.81 7.63 6.51
CA ARG A 108 -2.43 6.22 6.58
C ARG A 108 -0.94 6.02 6.29
N GLY A 109 -0.42 6.66 5.24
CA GLY A 109 1.00 6.63 4.88
C GLY A 109 1.88 7.20 5.99
N HIS A 110 1.45 8.28 6.62
CA HIS A 110 2.14 8.89 7.74
C HIS A 110 2.23 7.95 8.95
N TRP A 111 1.12 7.34 9.38
CA TRP A 111 1.12 6.36 10.46
C TRP A 111 2.00 5.14 10.16
N MET A 112 1.96 4.64 8.92
CA MET A 112 2.80 3.52 8.50
C MET A 112 4.29 3.89 8.50
N ALA A 113 4.64 5.12 8.11
CA ALA A 113 6.01 5.64 8.21
C ALA A 113 6.48 5.75 9.67
N GLN A 114 5.63 6.27 10.56
CA GLN A 114 5.92 6.31 12.01
C GLN A 114 6.14 4.91 12.60
N ALA A 115 5.26 3.95 12.25
CA ALA A 115 5.41 2.57 12.68
C ALA A 115 6.74 1.94 12.23
N ALA A 116 7.14 2.20 10.98
CA ALA A 116 8.40 1.70 10.43
C ALA A 116 9.63 2.30 11.12
N GLN A 117 9.52 3.55 11.61
CA GLN A 117 10.59 4.20 12.41
C GLN A 117 10.65 3.65 13.83
N ALA A 118 9.49 3.49 14.48
CA ALA A 118 9.41 2.98 15.84
C ALA A 118 9.78 1.49 15.93
N HIS A 119 9.37 0.71 14.94
CA HIS A 119 9.57 -0.74 14.86
C HIS A 119 10.13 -1.15 13.49
N PRO A 120 11.46 -1.00 13.27
CA PRO A 120 12.08 -1.40 12.02
C PRO A 120 11.82 -2.88 11.71
N GLY A 121 11.29 -3.14 10.53
CA GLY A 121 10.91 -4.49 10.13
C GLY A 121 10.96 -4.69 8.62
N ALA A 122 10.31 -5.74 8.16
CA ALA A 122 10.25 -6.08 6.74
C ALA A 122 8.99 -6.89 6.42
N MET A 123 8.80 -7.14 5.11
CA MET A 123 7.78 -8.06 4.61
C MET A 123 8.40 -9.10 3.69
N LEU A 124 7.92 -10.34 3.78
CA LEU A 124 8.43 -11.51 3.08
C LEU A 124 7.26 -12.25 2.41
N ALA A 125 7.30 -12.36 1.09
CA ALA A 125 6.35 -13.18 0.34
C ALA A 125 6.83 -14.63 0.29
N LEU A 126 5.90 -15.57 0.44
CA LEU A 126 6.15 -17.02 0.52
C LEU A 126 5.10 -17.79 -0.28
N SER A 127 5.52 -18.90 -0.87
CA SER A 127 4.61 -19.92 -1.39
C SER A 127 4.44 -21.04 -0.34
N LEU A 128 3.23 -21.17 0.22
CA LEU A 128 2.90 -22.17 1.24
C LEU A 128 1.60 -22.88 0.83
N SER A 129 1.51 -24.18 1.13
CA SER A 129 0.41 -25.04 0.69
C SER A 129 -0.96 -24.68 1.30
N GLY A 130 -0.98 -23.90 2.39
CA GLY A 130 -2.21 -23.46 3.02
C GLY A 130 -2.04 -22.94 4.44
N TRP A 131 -3.16 -22.60 5.07
CA TRP A 131 -3.21 -21.96 6.38
C TRP A 131 -2.45 -22.72 7.48
N ARG A 132 -2.57 -24.04 7.51
CA ARG A 132 -1.87 -24.86 8.53
C ARG A 132 -0.36 -24.75 8.42
N GLU A 133 0.17 -24.73 7.20
CA GLU A 133 1.60 -24.51 6.97
C GLU A 133 2.01 -23.10 7.34
N CYS A 134 1.24 -22.09 6.93
CA CYS A 134 1.49 -20.70 7.29
C CYS A 134 1.60 -20.53 8.81
N LEU A 135 0.65 -21.08 9.58
CA LEU A 135 0.69 -21.01 11.05
C LEU A 135 1.93 -21.68 11.64
N ARG A 136 2.35 -22.83 11.10
CA ARG A 136 3.59 -23.51 11.55
C ARG A 136 4.83 -22.65 11.30
N VAL A 137 4.92 -22.02 10.12
CA VAL A 137 6.02 -21.13 9.74
C VAL A 137 6.05 -19.91 10.66
N VAL A 138 4.91 -19.25 10.87
CA VAL A 138 4.78 -18.10 11.78
C VAL A 138 5.15 -18.48 13.21
N HIS A 139 4.62 -19.59 13.72
CA HIS A 139 4.94 -20.06 15.07
C HIS A 139 6.44 -20.35 15.26
N ALA A 140 7.06 -20.98 14.28
CA ALA A 140 8.50 -21.23 14.29
C ALA A 140 9.29 -19.91 14.22
N GLY A 141 8.87 -18.96 13.38
CA GLY A 141 9.50 -17.65 13.24
C GLY A 141 9.45 -16.81 14.49
N ARG A 142 8.36 -16.89 15.26
CA ARG A 142 8.16 -16.16 16.54
C ARG A 142 9.14 -16.52 17.63
N ARG A 143 9.89 -17.63 17.50
CA ARG A 143 11.00 -17.94 18.40
C ARG A 143 12.19 -16.99 18.24
N GLY A 144 12.32 -16.33 17.10
CA GLY A 144 13.38 -15.38 16.78
C GLY A 144 12.95 -13.92 16.78
N GLY A 145 11.69 -13.61 17.13
CA GLY A 145 11.15 -12.27 17.17
C GLY A 145 9.70 -12.18 16.67
N VAL A 146 9.23 -10.97 16.43
CA VAL A 146 7.85 -10.73 15.96
C VAL A 146 7.69 -11.18 14.51
N VAL A 147 6.70 -12.03 14.27
CA VAL A 147 6.24 -12.43 12.93
C VAL A 147 4.72 -12.52 12.93
N ASP A 148 4.09 -11.86 11.97
CA ASP A 148 2.64 -11.91 11.75
C ASP A 148 2.33 -12.23 10.29
N VAL A 149 1.11 -12.70 10.02
CA VAL A 149 0.57 -12.83 8.67
C VAL A 149 0.08 -11.45 8.23
N ALA A 150 0.67 -10.91 7.19
CA ALA A 150 0.27 -9.62 6.63
C ALA A 150 -0.84 -9.76 5.59
N ALA A 151 -0.76 -10.77 4.70
CA ALA A 151 -1.75 -11.01 3.67
C ALA A 151 -1.76 -12.46 3.19
N HIS A 152 -2.92 -12.87 2.68
CA HIS A 152 -3.11 -14.08 1.87
C HIS A 152 -3.68 -13.64 0.52
N ASN A 153 -2.82 -13.46 -0.46
CA ASN A 153 -3.17 -12.82 -1.73
C ASN A 153 -3.88 -13.76 -2.72
N ALA A 154 -3.53 -15.04 -2.68
CA ALA A 154 -4.12 -16.08 -3.51
C ALA A 154 -3.79 -17.46 -2.89
N PRO A 155 -4.44 -18.54 -3.34
CA PRO A 155 -4.03 -19.88 -2.96
C PRO A 155 -2.53 -20.08 -3.15
N GLY A 156 -1.85 -20.43 -2.07
CA GLY A 156 -0.40 -20.59 -2.07
C GLY A 156 0.44 -19.31 -1.87
N GLN A 157 -0.14 -18.11 -1.99
CA GLN A 157 0.60 -16.84 -1.89
C GLN A 157 0.36 -16.15 -0.54
N TRP A 158 1.37 -16.15 0.30
CA TRP A 158 1.34 -15.58 1.64
C TRP A 158 2.35 -14.45 1.78
N VAL A 159 2.01 -13.44 2.54
CA VAL A 159 2.93 -12.40 2.95
C VAL A 159 3.02 -12.37 4.46
N LEU A 160 4.23 -12.50 4.99
CA LEU A 160 4.54 -12.33 6.40
C LEU A 160 5.18 -10.96 6.62
N CYS A 161 4.93 -10.37 7.79
CA CYS A 161 5.59 -9.15 8.25
C CYS A 161 6.17 -9.35 9.64
N GLY A 162 7.19 -8.58 10.00
CA GLY A 162 7.81 -8.67 11.32
C GLY A 162 9.24 -8.22 11.35
N GLU A 163 9.95 -8.63 12.40
CA GLU A 163 11.36 -8.32 12.57
C GLU A 163 12.21 -8.99 11.49
N ARG A 164 13.10 -8.22 10.89
CA ARG A 164 13.95 -8.67 9.78
C ARG A 164 14.77 -9.93 10.12
N ALA A 165 15.26 -10.04 11.36
CA ALA A 165 16.04 -11.20 11.81
C ALA A 165 15.18 -12.49 11.82
N ALA A 166 13.97 -12.41 12.35
CA ALA A 166 13.04 -13.55 12.39
C ALA A 166 12.60 -13.97 10.98
N LEU A 167 12.31 -12.99 10.10
CA LEU A 167 11.97 -13.26 8.70
C LEU A 167 13.15 -13.85 7.91
N ARG A 168 14.41 -13.45 8.19
CA ARG A 168 15.60 -14.09 7.58
C ARG A 168 15.69 -15.57 7.93
N ALA A 169 15.42 -15.95 9.17
CA ALA A 169 15.43 -17.36 9.59
C ALA A 169 14.32 -18.18 8.88
N ILE A 170 13.21 -17.55 8.52
CA ILE A 170 12.17 -18.15 7.68
C ILE A 170 12.67 -18.27 6.23
N ALA A 171 13.15 -17.17 5.65
CA ALA A 171 13.61 -17.12 4.27
C ALA A 171 14.71 -18.15 3.96
N SER A 172 15.64 -18.40 4.91
CA SER A 172 16.70 -19.39 4.72
C SER A 172 16.18 -20.83 4.58
N ARG A 173 14.96 -21.10 5.03
CA ARG A 173 14.29 -22.42 4.94
C ARG A 173 13.28 -22.50 3.81
N HIS A 174 13.04 -21.39 3.11
CA HIS A 174 12.08 -21.29 2.00
C HIS A 174 12.78 -20.63 0.80
N PRO A 175 13.47 -21.39 -0.07
CA PRO A 175 14.25 -20.84 -1.19
C PRO A 175 13.45 -19.99 -2.17
N GLY A 176 12.13 -20.15 -2.25
CA GLY A 176 11.21 -19.33 -3.05
C GLY A 176 10.72 -18.07 -2.34
N ALA A 177 11.23 -17.73 -1.16
CA ALA A 177 10.85 -16.53 -0.44
C ALA A 177 11.39 -15.26 -1.13
N SER A 178 10.57 -14.22 -1.24
CA SER A 178 10.91 -12.95 -1.85
C SER A 178 10.66 -11.79 -0.88
N TRP A 179 11.69 -10.96 -0.70
CA TRP A 179 11.56 -9.73 0.07
C TRP A 179 10.75 -8.70 -0.69
N LEU A 180 9.77 -8.09 -0.03
CA LEU A 180 9.05 -6.98 -0.63
C LEU A 180 9.87 -5.68 -0.48
N PRO A 181 9.89 -4.82 -1.50
CA PRO A 181 10.62 -3.56 -1.49
C PRO A 181 9.85 -2.50 -0.69
N VAL A 182 9.67 -2.74 0.61
CA VAL A 182 8.94 -1.86 1.51
C VAL A 182 9.78 -1.53 2.74
N SER A 183 9.53 -0.36 3.33
CA SER A 183 10.34 0.19 4.44
C SER A 183 9.91 -0.29 5.83
N GLY A 184 8.79 -1.05 5.95
CA GLY A 184 8.25 -1.44 7.24
C GLY A 184 7.60 -2.83 7.27
N ALA A 185 7.29 -3.30 8.48
CA ALA A 185 6.52 -4.52 8.74
C ALA A 185 5.03 -4.17 8.84
N TRP A 186 4.41 -3.88 7.70
CA TRP A 186 3.04 -3.43 7.65
C TRP A 186 2.03 -4.59 7.71
N HIS A 187 0.77 -4.25 8.04
CA HIS A 187 -0.33 -5.22 8.23
C HIS A 187 -0.12 -6.19 9.41
N GLY A 188 0.74 -5.81 10.38
CA GLY A 188 1.00 -6.57 11.58
C GLY A 188 0.79 -5.76 12.85
N ARG A 189 1.13 -6.35 14.00
CA ARG A 189 0.93 -5.76 15.33
C ARG A 189 1.65 -4.44 15.55
N PHE A 190 2.72 -4.14 14.83
CA PHE A 190 3.46 -2.88 14.95
C PHE A 190 2.68 -1.63 14.56
N LEU A 191 1.53 -1.80 13.88
CA LEU A 191 0.64 -0.68 13.56
C LEU A 191 -0.28 -0.29 14.71
N ARG A 192 -0.45 -1.13 15.74
CA ARG A 192 -1.43 -0.90 16.83
C ARG A 192 -1.10 0.33 17.65
N ASP A 193 0.20 0.60 17.86
CA ASP A 193 0.66 1.63 18.79
C ASP A 193 0.78 3.01 18.12
N VAL A 194 0.62 3.10 16.81
CA VAL A 194 0.77 4.35 16.05
C VAL A 194 -0.56 4.90 15.52
N VAL A 195 -1.60 4.09 15.43
CA VAL A 195 -2.95 4.56 15.09
C VAL A 195 -3.61 5.04 16.37
N PRO A 196 -3.94 6.35 16.49
CA PRO A 196 -4.63 6.87 17.67
C PRO A 196 -5.96 6.14 17.89
N ALA A 197 -6.30 5.88 19.16
CA ALA A 197 -7.54 5.19 19.51
C ALA A 197 -8.80 5.95 19.06
N ASP A 198 -8.69 7.28 18.96
CA ASP A 198 -9.76 8.20 18.56
C ASP A 198 -9.64 8.66 17.10
N SER A 199 -8.94 7.89 16.27
CA SER A 199 -8.85 8.20 14.83
C SER A 199 -10.20 8.03 14.17
N PRO A 200 -10.61 8.97 13.30
CA PRO A 200 -11.90 8.93 12.63
C PRO A 200 -12.06 7.72 11.69
#